data_772391a6b75f310edf916a3e0aa6298c
#
_entry.id   772391a6b75f310edf916a3e0aa6298c
#
_cell.length_a   1.000
_cell.length_b   1.000
_cell.length_c   1.000
_cell.angle_alpha   90.00
_cell.angle_beta   90.00
_cell.angle_gamma   90.00
#
_symmetry.space_group_name_H-M   'P 1'
#
loop_
_entity.id
_entity.type
_entity.pdbx_description
1 polymer ?
#
loop_
_entity_poly.entity_id
_entity_poly.type
_entity_poly.pdbx_seq_one_letter_code
_entity_poly.pdbx_strand_id
1 'polypeptide(L)'
;EENLRVSVRDYGRGIPQGKLVEAVSVLNTGGKYDSKAFKKSVGLNGVGVKAVNALSSRFEVRSYRDGKVRIATFSKGNLLTDETLDTEEESGTYIFFEPDATLFLNYSFRPEFIETMLRNYTYLNTGLAIIYNGQRILSRNGLVDLLNDNMTATGLYPIIHLKGEDIEIAFTPVSYTHLRAHETLSD
;
A
#
# COMPACT_ATOMS: atom_id res chain seq x y z
N GLU A 1 15.65 5.34 -13.59
CA GLU A 1 15.89 3.87 -13.58
C GLU A 1 17.25 3.48 -12.99
N GLU A 2 18.21 4.38 -12.92
CA GLU A 2 19.48 4.14 -12.23
C GLU A 2 19.37 4.15 -10.70
N ASN A 3 18.25 4.64 -10.18
CA ASN A 3 18.03 4.75 -8.75
C ASN A 3 16.90 3.85 -8.32
N LEU A 4 17.22 2.69 -7.73
CA LEU A 4 16.27 1.77 -7.09
C LEU A 4 15.63 2.38 -5.84
N ARG A 5 15.29 3.66 -5.88
CA ARG A 5 14.76 4.43 -4.76
C ARG A 5 13.25 4.54 -4.87
N VAL A 6 12.59 4.28 -3.78
CA VAL A 6 11.14 4.41 -3.68
C VAL A 6 10.80 5.34 -2.53
N SER A 7 9.86 6.25 -2.76
CA SER A 7 9.26 7.04 -1.70
C SER A 7 7.74 6.95 -1.77
N VAL A 8 7.12 6.90 -0.60
CA VAL A 8 5.67 6.87 -0.45
C VAL A 8 5.27 7.89 0.61
N ARG A 9 4.29 8.72 0.31
CA ARG A 9 3.71 9.70 1.23
C ARG A 9 2.21 9.44 1.35
N ASP A 10 1.70 9.28 2.55
CA ASP A 10 0.27 9.32 2.83
C ASP A 10 -0.10 10.58 3.62
N TYR A 11 -1.37 10.94 3.59
CA TYR A 11 -1.95 12.06 4.31
C TYR A 11 -2.96 11.56 5.36
N GLY A 12 -2.64 10.44 5.99
CA GLY A 12 -3.41 9.88 7.09
C GLY A 12 -3.08 10.56 8.43
N ARG A 13 -3.41 9.87 9.51
CA ARG A 13 -3.19 10.40 10.87
C ARG A 13 -1.72 10.33 11.35
N GLY A 14 -0.82 9.78 10.55
CA GLY A 14 0.57 9.50 10.95
C GLY A 14 0.70 8.37 11.99
N ILE A 15 1.92 7.86 12.13
CA ILE A 15 2.27 6.89 13.17
C ILE A 15 2.43 7.65 14.51
N PRO A 16 1.92 7.14 15.64
CA PRO A 16 2.14 7.77 16.94
C PRO A 16 3.64 7.99 17.19
N GLN A 17 4.02 9.23 17.56
CA GLN A 17 5.42 9.65 17.66
C GLN A 17 6.25 8.68 18.54
N GLY A 18 5.75 8.28 19.71
CA GLY A 18 6.43 7.35 20.61
C GLY A 18 6.59 5.92 20.07
N LYS A 19 5.91 5.56 18.97
CA LYS A 19 5.91 4.21 18.39
C LYS A 19 6.61 4.12 17.03
N LEU A 20 7.16 5.22 16.51
CA LEU A 20 7.69 5.29 15.15
C LEU A 20 8.77 4.25 14.88
N VAL A 21 9.83 4.23 15.68
CA VAL A 21 10.96 3.29 15.53
C VAL A 21 10.48 1.85 15.69
N GLU A 22 9.73 1.57 16.74
CA GLU A 22 9.18 0.24 17.01
C GLU A 22 8.31 -0.27 15.84
N ALA A 23 7.46 0.59 15.29
CA ALA A 23 6.55 0.24 14.20
C ALA A 23 7.26 -0.23 12.93
N VAL A 24 8.49 0.22 12.67
CA VAL A 24 9.24 -0.10 11.45
C VAL A 24 10.45 -1.02 11.67
N SER A 25 10.79 -1.38 12.92
CA SER A 25 11.96 -2.20 13.24
C SER A 25 11.69 -3.44 14.10
N VAL A 26 10.62 -3.43 14.92
CA VAL A 26 10.34 -4.55 15.84
C VAL A 26 9.19 -5.40 15.32
N LEU A 27 9.39 -6.72 15.22
CA LEU A 27 8.36 -7.67 14.78
C LEU A 27 7.17 -7.70 15.74
N ASN A 28 5.99 -8.01 15.21
CA ASN A 28 4.73 -8.09 15.96
C ASN A 28 4.31 -6.79 16.68
N THR A 29 4.78 -5.65 16.18
CA THR A 29 4.33 -4.33 16.62
C THR A 29 3.56 -3.63 15.51
N GLY A 30 2.49 -2.95 15.85
CA GLY A 30 1.69 -2.17 14.91
C GLY A 30 0.30 -1.87 15.43
N GLY A 31 -0.29 -0.74 15.04
CA GLY A 31 -1.63 -0.30 15.44
C GLY A 31 -2.76 -1.22 14.97
N LYS A 32 -2.47 -2.21 14.13
CA LYS A 32 -3.45 -3.17 13.60
C LYS A 32 -3.87 -4.24 14.62
N TYR A 33 -3.12 -4.39 15.71
CA TYR A 33 -3.52 -5.23 16.84
C TYR A 33 -4.62 -4.59 17.71
N ASP A 34 -4.90 -3.31 17.52
CA ASP A 34 -6.06 -2.66 18.14
C ASP A 34 -7.27 -2.82 17.22
N SER A 35 -8.08 -3.85 17.49
CA SER A 35 -9.31 -4.20 16.76
C SER A 35 -10.34 -3.05 16.72
N LYS A 36 -10.26 -2.09 17.65
CA LYS A 36 -11.14 -0.91 17.66
C LYS A 36 -10.72 0.14 16.63
N ALA A 37 -9.43 0.19 16.30
CA ALA A 37 -8.90 1.18 15.35
C ALA A 37 -9.01 0.75 13.89
N PHE A 38 -9.02 -0.57 13.61
CA PHE A 38 -9.05 -1.12 12.26
C PHE A 38 -10.05 -2.28 12.15
N LYS A 39 -11.24 -2.01 11.65
CA LYS A 39 -12.26 -3.04 11.42
C LYS A 39 -11.87 -4.04 10.31
N LYS A 40 -11.15 -3.59 9.29
CA LYS A 40 -10.64 -4.41 8.17
C LYS A 40 -9.26 -3.88 7.77
N SER A 41 -8.23 -4.71 7.74
CA SER A 41 -6.90 -4.30 7.28
C SER A 41 -6.19 -5.44 6.56
N VAL A 42 -5.54 -5.13 5.45
CA VAL A 42 -4.61 -6.04 4.77
C VAL A 42 -3.29 -6.08 5.54
N GLY A 43 -2.73 -7.26 5.76
CA GLY A 43 -1.46 -7.43 6.47
C GLY A 43 -1.63 -7.59 7.99
N LEU A 44 -1.94 -8.81 8.42
CA LEU A 44 -2.20 -9.14 9.81
C LEU A 44 -0.95 -9.13 10.70
N ASN A 45 0.22 -9.46 10.16
CA ASN A 45 1.42 -9.72 10.95
C ASN A 45 2.33 -8.50 11.16
N GLY A 46 2.04 -7.34 10.53
CA GLY A 46 2.85 -6.13 10.67
C GLY A 46 4.32 -6.31 10.28
N VAL A 47 4.63 -7.21 9.33
CA VAL A 47 6.00 -7.60 8.97
C VAL A 47 6.53 -6.82 7.76
N GLY A 48 5.65 -6.44 6.82
CA GLY A 48 6.05 -5.92 5.51
C GLY A 48 7.05 -4.75 5.58
N VAL A 49 6.69 -3.67 6.25
CA VAL A 49 7.56 -2.48 6.36
C VAL A 49 8.88 -2.78 7.08
N LYS A 50 8.88 -3.73 8.01
CA LYS A 50 10.08 -4.14 8.77
C LYS A 50 11.04 -4.95 7.90
N ALA A 51 10.49 -5.80 7.02
CA ALA A 51 11.28 -6.50 6.02
C ALA A 51 11.92 -5.51 5.04
N VAL A 52 11.15 -4.51 4.55
CA VAL A 52 11.69 -3.45 3.70
C VAL A 52 12.84 -2.72 4.41
N ASN A 53 12.68 -2.33 5.68
CA ASN A 53 13.74 -1.71 6.47
C ASN A 53 14.99 -2.60 6.56
N ALA A 54 14.81 -3.87 6.96
CA ALA A 54 15.94 -4.81 7.13
C ALA A 54 16.69 -5.11 5.83
N LEU A 55 16.00 -5.08 4.69
CA LEU A 55 16.55 -5.38 3.37
C LEU A 55 17.02 -4.14 2.58
N SER A 56 17.05 -2.97 3.22
CA SER A 56 17.43 -1.71 2.59
C SER A 56 18.81 -1.24 3.08
N SER A 57 19.65 -0.80 2.17
CA SER A 57 20.89 -0.08 2.48
C SER A 57 20.59 1.28 3.12
N ARG A 58 19.48 1.91 2.72
CA ARG A 58 18.94 3.13 3.30
C ARG A 58 17.44 3.03 3.45
N PHE A 59 16.95 3.29 4.63
CA PHE A 59 15.54 3.40 4.94
C PHE A 59 15.30 4.63 5.80
N GLU A 60 14.25 5.38 5.49
CA GLU A 60 13.86 6.57 6.23
C GLU A 60 12.33 6.55 6.44
N VAL A 61 11.92 6.86 7.65
CA VAL A 61 10.51 7.05 7.98
C VAL A 61 10.32 8.38 8.65
N ARG A 62 9.30 9.11 8.21
CA ARG A 62 8.83 10.35 8.85
C ARG A 62 7.38 10.19 9.24
N SER A 63 7.04 10.59 10.45
CA SER A 63 5.66 10.69 10.88
C SER A 63 5.33 12.14 11.23
N TYR A 64 4.36 12.69 10.52
CA TYR A 64 3.84 14.05 10.68
C TYR A 64 2.57 13.96 11.51
N ARG A 65 2.60 14.52 12.71
CA ARG A 65 1.47 14.46 13.63
C ARG A 65 1.58 15.53 14.72
N ASP A 66 0.45 16.15 15.04
CA ASP A 66 0.33 17.10 16.15
C ASP A 66 1.34 18.27 16.07
N GLY A 67 1.57 18.82 14.84
CA GLY A 67 2.50 19.92 14.59
C GLY A 67 3.98 19.54 14.69
N LYS A 68 4.29 18.25 14.73
CA LYS A 68 5.65 17.72 14.81
C LYS A 68 5.90 16.67 13.73
N VAL A 69 7.17 16.60 13.29
CA VAL A 69 7.68 15.49 12.48
C VAL A 69 8.75 14.74 13.28
N ARG A 70 8.58 13.43 13.43
CA ARG A 70 9.65 12.55 13.91
C ARG A 70 10.23 11.83 12.71
N ILE A 71 11.55 11.86 12.61
CA ILE A 71 12.33 11.30 11.50
C ILE A 71 13.26 10.25 12.07
N ALA A 72 13.19 9.03 11.54
CA ALA A 72 14.11 7.98 11.88
C ALA A 72 14.74 7.39 10.61
N THR A 73 16.06 7.23 10.62
CA THR A 73 16.81 6.63 9.50
C THR A 73 17.48 5.34 9.93
N PHE A 74 17.57 4.41 8.98
CA PHE A 74 18.10 3.08 9.22
C PHE A 74 19.00 2.64 8.06
N SER A 75 19.89 1.70 8.34
CA SER A 75 20.59 0.91 7.36
C SER A 75 20.54 -0.56 7.77
N LYS A 76 20.01 -1.41 6.87
CA LYS A 76 19.87 -2.86 7.10
C LYS A 76 19.18 -3.19 8.44
N GLY A 77 18.12 -2.43 8.73
CA GLY A 77 17.35 -2.57 9.97
C GLY A 77 17.95 -1.90 11.21
N ASN A 78 19.20 -1.41 11.16
CA ASN A 78 19.86 -0.76 12.28
C ASN A 78 19.54 0.74 12.29
N LEU A 79 19.05 1.25 13.42
CA LEU A 79 18.75 2.67 13.61
C LEU A 79 20.05 3.49 13.55
N LEU A 80 20.05 4.54 12.72
CA LEU A 80 21.16 5.48 12.58
C LEU A 80 20.87 6.81 13.28
N THR A 81 19.71 7.41 12.99
CA THR A 81 19.29 8.69 13.56
C THR A 81 17.82 8.66 13.96
N ASP A 82 17.47 9.45 14.96
CA ASP A 82 16.10 9.61 15.45
C ASP A 82 15.96 11.00 16.02
N GLU A 83 15.16 11.85 15.36
CA GLU A 83 14.98 13.25 15.75
C GLU A 83 13.53 13.67 15.62
N THR A 84 13.16 14.70 16.36
CA THR A 84 11.82 15.30 16.32
C THR A 84 11.95 16.80 16.16
N LEU A 85 11.22 17.34 15.17
CA LEU A 85 11.21 18.76 14.81
C LEU A 85 9.77 19.27 14.78
N ASP A 86 9.61 20.58 14.93
CA ASP A 86 8.33 21.22 14.65
C ASP A 86 8.11 21.32 13.14
N THR A 87 6.83 21.24 12.71
CA THR A 87 6.47 21.28 11.29
C THR A 87 5.07 21.84 11.08
N GLU A 88 4.87 22.51 9.95
CA GLU A 88 3.56 22.95 9.45
C GLU A 88 2.99 21.99 8.39
N GLU A 89 3.72 20.91 8.06
CA GLU A 89 3.28 19.88 7.11
C GLU A 89 2.04 19.16 7.60
N GLU A 90 1.18 18.77 6.66
CA GLU A 90 -0.02 17.98 6.93
C GLU A 90 0.34 16.62 7.54
N SER A 91 -0.52 16.16 8.45
CA SER A 91 -0.39 14.85 9.08
C SER A 91 -0.27 13.73 8.05
N GLY A 92 0.41 12.66 8.43
CA GLY A 92 0.59 11.48 7.60
C GLY A 92 1.95 10.81 7.80
N THR A 93 2.29 9.89 6.89
CA THR A 93 3.55 9.16 6.95
C THR A 93 4.31 9.29 5.64
N TYR A 94 5.61 9.44 5.72
CA TYR A 94 6.52 9.35 4.59
C TYR A 94 7.49 8.20 4.83
N ILE A 95 7.67 7.35 3.83
CA ILE A 95 8.67 6.28 3.82
C ILE A 95 9.51 6.42 2.57
N PHE A 96 10.81 6.29 2.75
CA PHE A 96 11.79 6.20 1.67
C PHE A 96 12.64 4.96 1.89
N PHE A 97 12.96 4.24 0.82
CA PHE A 97 13.91 3.14 0.90
C PHE A 97 14.71 2.96 -0.38
N GLU A 98 15.90 2.40 -0.21
CA GLU A 98 16.80 1.96 -1.26
C GLU A 98 17.23 0.51 -0.92
N PRO A 99 16.88 -0.49 -1.75
CA PRO A 99 17.24 -1.87 -1.52
C PRO A 99 18.75 -2.06 -1.39
N ASP A 100 19.18 -3.05 -0.59
CA ASP A 100 20.58 -3.40 -0.46
C ASP A 100 21.08 -4.11 -1.73
N ALA A 101 21.92 -3.44 -2.50
CA ALA A 101 22.50 -3.97 -3.74
C ALA A 101 23.34 -5.25 -3.55
N THR A 102 23.76 -5.56 -2.32
CA THR A 102 24.45 -6.83 -2.04
C THR A 102 23.51 -8.02 -1.95
N LEU A 103 22.21 -7.76 -1.66
CA LEU A 103 21.17 -8.78 -1.58
C LEU A 103 20.38 -8.88 -2.89
N PHE A 104 20.16 -7.75 -3.55
CA PHE A 104 19.37 -7.65 -4.77
C PHE A 104 20.27 -7.35 -5.98
N LEU A 105 20.94 -8.40 -6.46
CA LEU A 105 21.78 -8.30 -7.65
C LEU A 105 20.93 -8.18 -8.91
N ASN A 106 21.29 -7.25 -9.81
CA ASN A 106 20.59 -7.01 -11.08
C ASN A 106 19.07 -6.76 -10.95
N TYR A 107 18.66 -6.12 -9.87
CA TYR A 107 17.27 -5.81 -9.59
C TYR A 107 16.83 -4.53 -10.31
N SER A 108 15.62 -4.55 -10.84
CA SER A 108 14.94 -3.36 -11.37
C SER A 108 13.46 -3.41 -11.05
N PHE A 109 12.87 -2.25 -10.76
CA PHE A 109 11.42 -2.13 -10.66
C PHE A 109 10.82 -2.20 -12.08
N ARG A 110 9.72 -2.92 -12.21
CA ARG A 110 8.93 -2.99 -13.44
C ARG A 110 7.68 -2.14 -13.27
N PRO A 111 7.60 -0.97 -13.95
CA PRO A 111 6.48 -0.04 -13.81
C PRO A 111 5.12 -0.69 -14.05
N GLU A 112 5.00 -1.57 -15.05
CA GLU A 112 3.77 -2.25 -15.41
C GLU A 112 3.19 -3.11 -14.29
N PHE A 113 4.04 -3.78 -13.50
CA PHE A 113 3.59 -4.56 -12.33
C PHE A 113 3.17 -3.64 -11.18
N ILE A 114 3.91 -2.55 -10.98
CA ILE A 114 3.57 -1.56 -9.94
C ILE A 114 2.24 -0.91 -10.28
N GLU A 115 2.06 -0.43 -11.49
CA GLU A 115 0.81 0.21 -11.93
C GLU A 115 -0.39 -0.74 -11.82
N THR A 116 -0.24 -1.99 -12.25
CA THR A 116 -1.29 -3.00 -12.13
C THR A 116 -1.68 -3.22 -10.67
N MET A 117 -0.70 -3.36 -9.79
CA MET A 117 -0.93 -3.52 -8.35
C MET A 117 -1.62 -2.29 -7.74
N LEU A 118 -1.17 -1.08 -8.08
CA LEU A 118 -1.77 0.17 -7.60
C LEU A 118 -3.21 0.33 -8.09
N ARG A 119 -3.51 -0.02 -9.35
CA ARG A 119 -4.89 -0.06 -9.88
C ARG A 119 -5.76 -1.03 -9.10
N ASN A 120 -5.27 -2.25 -8.84
CA ASN A 120 -5.99 -3.23 -8.03
C ASN A 120 -6.32 -2.69 -6.64
N TYR A 121 -5.39 -1.97 -6.00
CA TYR A 121 -5.66 -1.30 -4.72
C TYR A 121 -6.79 -0.27 -4.84
N THR A 122 -6.86 0.50 -5.92
CA THR A 122 -7.94 1.50 -6.09
C THR A 122 -9.29 0.85 -6.37
N TYR A 123 -9.35 -0.30 -7.05
CA TYR A 123 -10.59 -1.05 -7.24
C TYR A 123 -11.15 -1.60 -5.93
N LEU A 124 -10.27 -2.10 -5.04
CA LEU A 124 -10.66 -2.63 -3.73
C LEU A 124 -10.93 -1.53 -2.70
N ASN A 125 -10.44 -0.32 -2.93
CA ASN A 125 -10.60 0.83 -2.04
C ASN A 125 -11.20 2.00 -2.82
N THR A 126 -12.49 1.92 -3.10
CA THR A 126 -13.23 2.92 -3.89
C THR A 126 -13.03 4.32 -3.31
N GLY A 127 -12.63 5.27 -4.16
CA GLY A 127 -12.35 6.65 -3.77
C GLY A 127 -10.90 6.91 -3.30
N LEU A 128 -10.09 5.87 -3.10
CA LEU A 128 -8.66 6.04 -2.85
C LEU A 128 -7.98 6.57 -4.12
N ALA A 129 -7.35 7.74 -4.02
CA ALA A 129 -6.51 8.29 -5.07
C ALA A 129 -5.04 7.99 -4.78
N ILE A 130 -4.36 7.35 -5.72
CA ILE A 130 -2.91 7.11 -5.68
C ILE A 130 -2.27 7.95 -6.77
N ILE A 131 -1.20 8.68 -6.43
CA ILE A 131 -0.39 9.41 -7.39
C ILE A 131 0.91 8.64 -7.57
N TYR A 132 1.10 8.06 -8.74
CA TYR A 132 2.29 7.31 -9.12
C TYR A 132 3.07 8.08 -10.18
N ASN A 133 4.27 8.55 -9.82
CA ASN A 133 5.13 9.36 -10.70
C ASN A 133 4.38 10.53 -11.38
N GLY A 134 3.51 11.23 -10.62
CA GLY A 134 2.70 12.34 -11.11
C GLY A 134 1.39 11.95 -11.80
N GLN A 135 1.17 10.67 -12.10
CA GLN A 135 -0.08 10.17 -12.66
C GLN A 135 -1.06 9.76 -11.57
N ARG A 136 -2.30 10.25 -11.67
CA ARG A 136 -3.35 9.91 -10.73
C ARG A 136 -4.07 8.63 -11.14
N ILE A 137 -4.08 7.65 -10.24
CA ILE A 137 -4.81 6.39 -10.34
C ILE A 137 -5.96 6.45 -9.34
N LEU A 138 -7.18 6.22 -9.80
CA LEU A 138 -8.40 6.29 -9.00
C LEU A 138 -9.48 5.41 -9.63
N SER A 139 -10.17 4.60 -8.84
CA SER A 139 -11.42 3.96 -9.23
C SER A 139 -12.60 4.59 -8.45
N ARG A 140 -13.69 4.85 -9.17
CA ARG A 140 -14.94 5.38 -8.59
C ARG A 140 -15.97 4.30 -8.34
N ASN A 141 -15.94 3.24 -9.14
CA ASN A 141 -16.95 2.18 -9.14
C ASN A 141 -16.37 0.82 -8.65
N GLY A 142 -15.13 0.78 -8.18
CA GLY A 142 -14.51 -0.40 -7.56
C GLY A 142 -14.49 -1.63 -8.46
N LEU A 143 -15.13 -2.71 -8.04
CA LEU A 143 -15.16 -3.98 -8.79
C LEU A 143 -15.80 -3.85 -10.18
N VAL A 144 -16.69 -2.89 -10.39
CA VAL A 144 -17.28 -2.63 -11.73
C VAL A 144 -16.19 -2.11 -12.68
N ASP A 145 -15.35 -1.17 -12.22
CA ASP A 145 -14.23 -0.66 -13.02
C ASP A 145 -13.21 -1.80 -13.27
N LEU A 146 -12.92 -2.64 -12.27
CA LEU A 146 -12.05 -3.79 -12.41
C LEU A 146 -12.52 -4.73 -13.53
N LEU A 147 -13.82 -5.04 -13.57
CA LEU A 147 -14.39 -5.88 -14.63
C LEU A 147 -14.29 -5.19 -16.00
N ASN A 148 -14.68 -3.92 -16.11
CA ASN A 148 -14.63 -3.18 -17.37
C ASN A 148 -13.21 -3.12 -17.94
N ASP A 149 -12.20 -2.87 -17.09
CA ASP A 149 -10.80 -2.74 -17.50
C ASP A 149 -10.17 -4.09 -17.91
N ASN A 150 -10.70 -5.21 -17.43
CA ASN A 150 -10.18 -6.55 -17.70
C ASN A 150 -11.03 -7.37 -18.69
N MET A 151 -12.21 -6.89 -19.07
CA MET A 151 -13.05 -7.58 -20.04
C MET A 151 -12.54 -7.36 -21.47
N THR A 152 -12.30 -8.47 -22.17
CA THR A 152 -11.94 -8.46 -23.62
C THR A 152 -13.14 -8.62 -24.54
N ALA A 153 -14.31 -8.99 -23.99
CA ALA A 153 -15.55 -9.18 -24.71
C ALA A 153 -16.67 -8.33 -24.11
N THR A 154 -17.63 -7.94 -24.96
CA THR A 154 -18.83 -7.23 -24.50
C THR A 154 -19.69 -8.16 -23.61
N GLY A 155 -20.08 -7.68 -22.44
CA GLY A 155 -21.03 -8.39 -21.60
C GLY A 155 -22.40 -8.53 -22.27
N LEU A 156 -23.08 -9.65 -22.07
CA LEU A 156 -24.44 -9.86 -22.54
C LEU A 156 -25.46 -9.00 -21.81
N TYR A 157 -25.17 -8.64 -20.57
CA TYR A 157 -25.95 -7.75 -19.73
C TYR A 157 -25.03 -6.71 -19.05
N PRO A 158 -25.60 -5.61 -18.53
CA PRO A 158 -24.86 -4.71 -17.66
C PRO A 158 -24.25 -5.46 -16.47
N ILE A 159 -23.11 -5.00 -15.98
CA ILE A 159 -22.46 -5.59 -14.79
C ILE A 159 -23.41 -5.50 -13.61
N ILE A 160 -23.69 -6.64 -13.00
CA ILE A 160 -24.44 -6.73 -11.75
C ILE A 160 -23.44 -6.55 -10.60
N HIS A 161 -23.68 -5.55 -9.77
CA HIS A 161 -22.84 -5.24 -8.61
C HIS A 161 -23.66 -5.38 -7.33
N LEU A 162 -23.26 -6.27 -6.45
CA LEU A 162 -23.87 -6.54 -5.17
C LEU A 162 -22.89 -6.20 -4.06
N LYS A 163 -23.35 -5.41 -3.09
CA LYS A 163 -22.53 -4.98 -1.95
C LYS A 163 -23.29 -5.26 -0.65
N GLY A 164 -22.74 -6.16 0.16
CA GLY A 164 -23.19 -6.45 1.51
C GLY A 164 -22.24 -5.88 2.55
N GLU A 165 -22.44 -6.27 3.80
CA GLU A 165 -21.62 -5.81 4.92
C GLU A 165 -20.19 -6.39 4.86
N ASP A 166 -20.07 -7.68 4.53
CA ASP A 166 -18.81 -8.43 4.53
C ASP A 166 -18.43 -8.99 3.16
N ILE A 167 -19.28 -8.79 2.13
CA ILE A 167 -19.08 -9.34 0.81
C ILE A 167 -19.40 -8.31 -0.27
N GLU A 168 -18.57 -8.24 -1.30
CA GLU A 168 -18.82 -7.41 -2.48
C GLU A 168 -18.55 -8.26 -3.73
N ILE A 169 -19.50 -8.30 -4.65
CA ILE A 169 -19.46 -9.13 -5.85
C ILE A 169 -19.85 -8.29 -7.05
N ALA A 170 -19.08 -8.37 -8.12
CA ALA A 170 -19.46 -7.85 -9.42
C ALA A 170 -19.30 -8.93 -10.48
N PHE A 171 -20.30 -9.09 -11.34
CA PHE A 171 -20.26 -10.09 -12.41
C PHE A 171 -21.09 -9.68 -13.62
N THR A 172 -20.72 -10.21 -14.78
CA THR A 172 -21.50 -10.12 -16.01
C THR A 172 -21.22 -11.36 -16.86
N PRO A 173 -22.25 -11.95 -17.49
CA PRO A 173 -22.03 -13.04 -18.43
C PRO A 173 -21.45 -12.49 -19.74
N VAL A 174 -20.51 -13.23 -20.32
CA VAL A 174 -19.92 -12.95 -21.63
C VAL A 174 -20.31 -14.08 -22.62
N SER A 175 -20.24 -13.80 -23.91
CA SER A 175 -20.67 -14.73 -24.97
C SER A 175 -19.81 -16.00 -25.10
N TYR A 176 -18.70 -16.10 -24.36
CA TYR A 176 -17.83 -17.27 -24.33
C TYR A 176 -17.87 -17.92 -22.96
N THR A 177 -18.23 -19.21 -22.91
CA THR A 177 -18.43 -20.02 -21.70
C THR A 177 -17.10 -20.42 -21.04
N HIS A 178 -16.33 -19.46 -20.51
CA HIS A 178 -15.28 -19.73 -19.55
C HIS A 178 -15.45 -18.82 -18.33
N LEU A 179 -16.14 -19.36 -17.34
CA LEU A 179 -16.11 -18.80 -15.98
C LEU A 179 -14.70 -19.00 -15.42
N ARG A 180 -13.91 -17.94 -15.39
CA ARG A 180 -12.73 -17.89 -14.51
C ARG A 180 -13.19 -17.30 -13.18
N ALA A 181 -13.51 -18.18 -12.26
CA ALA A 181 -13.61 -17.79 -10.86
C ALA A 181 -12.19 -17.57 -10.33
N HIS A 182 -11.83 -16.34 -10.01
CA HIS A 182 -10.71 -16.07 -9.14
C HIS A 182 -11.22 -16.19 -7.70
N GLU A 183 -11.06 -17.37 -7.14
CA GLU A 183 -11.18 -17.53 -5.69
C GLU A 183 -9.94 -16.89 -5.06
N THR A 184 -10.13 -15.80 -4.35
CA THR A 184 -9.17 -15.37 -3.33
C THR A 184 -9.49 -16.14 -2.07
N LEU A 185 -8.90 -17.32 -1.90
CA LEU A 185 -8.84 -17.97 -0.61
C LEU A 185 -7.94 -17.14 0.30
N SER A 186 -8.56 -16.51 1.28
CA SER A 186 -7.84 -15.97 2.44
C SER A 186 -7.93 -17.03 3.52
N ASP A 187 -6.86 -17.80 3.70
CA ASP A 187 -6.59 -18.54 4.94
C ASP A 187 -6.03 -17.61 6.00
#